data_fea10631dfeffb501076f32774a4bae7
#
_entry.id   fea10631dfeffb501076f32774a4bae7
#
_cell.length_a   1.000
_cell.length_b   1.000
_cell.length_c   1.000
_cell.angle_alpha   90.00
_cell.angle_beta   90.00
_cell.angle_gamma   90.00
#
_symmetry.space_group_name_H-M   'P 1'
#
loop_
_entity.id
_entity.type
_entity.pdbx_description
1 polymer ?
#
loop_
_entity_poly.entity_id
_entity_poly.type
_entity_poly.pdbx_seq_one_letter_code
_entity_poly.pdbx_strand_id
1 'polypeptide(L)'
;MLFHVRMDVRLPSDMDPSVRADIVAREKAYSQQLQREGKWPHLWRIVGEYSNISIFDVGSNDELHELLSGLPLFPYMDIRVMPLATHPSKVVE
;
A
#
# COMPACT_ATOMS: atom_id res chain seq x y z
N MET A 1 12.66 2.12 8.52
CA MET A 1 12.20 3.44 8.03
C MET A 1 10.69 3.38 7.81
N LEU A 2 9.99 4.36 8.30
CA LEU A 2 8.53 4.42 8.19
C LEU A 2 8.11 5.37 7.07
N PHE A 3 7.11 4.93 6.32
CA PHE A 3 6.53 5.72 5.24
C PHE A 3 5.00 5.68 5.35
N HIS A 4 4.39 6.86 5.20
CA HIS A 4 2.96 6.99 4.98
C HIS A 4 2.72 6.90 3.48
N VAL A 5 1.84 5.99 3.07
CA VAL A 5 1.54 5.78 1.65
C VAL A 5 0.03 5.85 1.45
N ARG A 6 -0.40 6.80 0.62
CA ARG A 6 -1.78 6.86 0.15
C ARG A 6 -1.87 6.20 -1.21
N MET A 7 -2.82 5.29 -1.38
CA MET A 7 -3.09 4.61 -2.64
C MET A 7 -4.53 4.86 -3.07
N ASP A 8 -4.69 5.42 -4.27
CA ASP A 8 -5.99 5.59 -4.92
C ASP A 8 -6.04 4.63 -6.10
N VAL A 9 -7.01 3.72 -6.11
CA VAL A 9 -7.13 2.68 -7.13
C VAL A 9 -8.19 3.07 -8.15
N ARG A 10 -7.82 3.02 -9.43
CA ARG A 10 -8.71 3.34 -10.54
C ARG A 10 -8.65 2.23 -11.59
N LEU A 11 -9.56 1.28 -11.49
CA LEU A 11 -9.68 0.22 -12.47
C LEU A 11 -10.50 0.72 -13.66
N PRO A 12 -10.10 0.38 -14.92
CA PRO A 12 -10.90 0.71 -16.08
C PRO A 12 -12.31 0.11 -15.99
N SER A 13 -13.33 0.90 -16.35
CA SER A 13 -14.74 0.45 -16.28
C SER A 13 -15.05 -0.68 -17.25
N ASP A 14 -14.25 -0.83 -18.32
CA ASP A 14 -14.39 -1.86 -19.33
C ASP A 14 -13.51 -3.08 -19.09
N MET A 15 -12.83 -3.15 -17.94
CA MET A 15 -12.01 -4.31 -17.59
C MET A 15 -12.89 -5.54 -17.47
N ASP A 16 -12.44 -6.66 -18.08
CA ASP A 16 -13.12 -7.94 -17.98
C ASP A 16 -13.28 -8.33 -16.50
N PRO A 17 -14.50 -8.71 -16.05
CA PRO A 17 -14.74 -9.06 -14.65
C PRO A 17 -13.86 -10.19 -14.12
N SER A 18 -13.49 -11.16 -14.95
CA SER A 18 -12.62 -12.26 -14.52
C SER A 18 -11.18 -11.80 -14.33
N VAL A 19 -10.69 -10.90 -15.17
CA VAL A 19 -9.37 -10.27 -15.04
C VAL A 19 -9.33 -9.42 -13.78
N ARG A 20 -10.37 -8.63 -13.54
CA ARG A 20 -10.49 -7.81 -12.33
C ARG A 20 -10.46 -8.66 -11.06
N ALA A 21 -11.25 -9.73 -11.03
CA ALA A 21 -11.29 -10.62 -9.87
C ALA A 21 -9.93 -11.26 -9.59
N ASP A 22 -9.21 -11.67 -10.64
CA ASP A 22 -7.88 -12.25 -10.51
C ASP A 22 -6.86 -11.26 -9.94
N ILE A 23 -6.82 -10.03 -10.50
CA ILE A 23 -5.90 -8.99 -10.02
C ILE A 23 -6.18 -8.65 -8.56
N VAL A 24 -7.45 -8.48 -8.19
CA VAL A 24 -7.85 -8.16 -6.81
C VAL A 24 -7.45 -9.27 -5.86
N ALA A 25 -7.63 -10.53 -6.25
CA ALA A 25 -7.25 -11.68 -5.42
C ALA A 25 -5.73 -11.74 -5.22
N ARG A 26 -4.95 -11.50 -6.27
CA ARG A 26 -3.49 -11.47 -6.18
C ARG A 26 -2.99 -10.29 -5.35
N GLU A 27 -3.63 -9.14 -5.48
CA GLU A 27 -3.33 -7.96 -4.66
C GLU A 27 -3.53 -8.27 -3.18
N LYS A 28 -4.67 -8.89 -2.84
CA LYS A 28 -4.97 -9.28 -1.46
C LYS A 28 -3.91 -10.23 -0.90
N ALA A 29 -3.54 -11.26 -1.65
CA ALA A 29 -2.53 -12.22 -1.22
C ALA A 29 -1.17 -11.56 -1.00
N TYR A 30 -0.74 -10.72 -1.93
CA TYR A 30 0.52 -9.99 -1.85
C TYR A 30 0.55 -9.04 -0.64
N SER A 31 -0.50 -8.26 -0.45
CA SER A 31 -0.58 -7.32 0.67
C SER A 31 -0.58 -8.04 2.02
N GLN A 32 -1.30 -9.14 2.13
CA GLN A 32 -1.33 -9.93 3.37
C GLN A 32 0.02 -10.56 3.68
N GLN A 33 0.77 -10.99 2.66
CA GLN A 33 2.12 -11.51 2.85
C GLN A 33 3.05 -10.45 3.42
N LEU A 34 3.03 -9.23 2.87
CA LEU A 34 3.83 -8.13 3.38
C LEU A 34 3.43 -7.72 4.80
N GLN A 35 2.14 -7.78 5.13
CA GLN A 35 1.66 -7.53 6.48
C GLN A 35 2.20 -8.56 7.47
N ARG A 36 2.18 -9.84 7.11
CA ARG A 36 2.73 -10.92 7.96
C ARG A 36 4.24 -10.78 8.15
N GLU A 37 4.94 -10.28 7.16
CA GLU A 37 6.39 -10.03 7.24
C GLU A 37 6.74 -8.78 8.06
N GLY A 38 5.74 -8.00 8.49
CA GLY A 38 5.95 -6.76 9.24
C GLY A 38 6.37 -5.58 8.39
N LYS A 39 6.39 -5.72 7.08
CA LYS A 39 6.76 -4.63 6.16
C LYS A 39 5.62 -3.66 5.89
N TRP A 40 4.40 -4.09 6.15
CA TRP A 40 3.17 -3.30 5.97
C TRP A 40 2.32 -3.36 7.25
N PRO A 41 2.76 -2.69 8.34
CA PRO A 41 2.13 -2.84 9.65
C PRO A 41 0.73 -2.27 9.77
N HIS A 42 0.37 -1.27 8.96
CA HIS A 42 -0.94 -0.64 9.05
C HIS A 42 -1.54 -0.42 7.66
N LEU A 43 -2.83 -0.74 7.56
CA LEU A 43 -3.59 -0.60 6.32
C LEU A 43 -5.04 -0.26 6.67
N TRP A 44 -5.52 0.92 6.24
CA TRP A 44 -6.89 1.36 6.45
C TRP A 44 -7.57 1.76 5.14
N ARG A 45 -8.83 1.38 5.02
CA ARG A 45 -9.70 1.87 3.94
C ARG A 45 -10.11 3.31 4.25
N ILE A 46 -10.06 4.19 3.23
CA ILE A 46 -10.67 5.51 3.35
C ILE A 46 -12.18 5.34 3.15
N VAL A 47 -12.96 5.85 4.09
CA VAL A 47 -14.41 5.72 4.05
C VAL A 47 -14.97 6.32 2.76
N GLY A 48 -15.75 5.53 2.03
CA GLY A 48 -16.42 5.97 0.81
C GLY A 48 -15.56 6.01 -0.45
N GLU A 49 -14.28 5.60 -0.38
CA GLU A 49 -13.35 5.65 -1.51
C GLU A 49 -12.71 4.29 -1.78
N TYR A 50 -12.37 4.03 -3.04
CA TYR A 50 -11.52 2.88 -3.37
C TYR A 50 -10.05 3.27 -3.23
N SER A 51 -9.70 3.62 -2.00
CA SER A 51 -8.42 4.19 -1.62
C SER A 51 -8.03 3.69 -0.23
N ASN A 52 -6.75 3.73 0.08
CA ASN A 52 -6.28 3.35 1.40
C ASN A 52 -5.17 4.28 1.89
N ILE A 53 -4.99 4.28 3.21
CA ILE A 53 -3.83 4.83 3.90
C ILE A 53 -3.06 3.67 4.49
N SER A 54 -1.78 3.64 4.22
CA SER A 54 -0.89 2.57 4.64
C SER A 54 0.33 3.12 5.34
N ILE A 55 0.87 2.33 6.28
CA ILE A 55 2.20 2.55 6.84
C ILE A 55 3.06 1.37 6.42
N PHE A 56 4.22 1.68 5.82
CA PHE A 56 5.24 0.70 5.48
C PHE A 56 6.44 0.88 6.40
N ASP A 57 7.02 -0.22 6.83
CA ASP A 57 8.25 -0.26 7.61
C ASP A 57 9.28 -1.08 6.84
N VAL A 58 10.22 -0.38 6.22
CA VAL A 58 11.20 -0.97 5.31
C VAL A 58 12.59 -0.41 5.57
N GLY A 59 13.61 -1.05 5.00
CA GLY A 59 14.99 -0.68 5.24
C GLY A 59 15.52 0.48 4.40
N SER A 60 14.85 0.79 3.29
CA SER A 60 15.33 1.83 2.35
C SER A 60 14.21 2.33 1.44
N ASN A 61 14.48 3.46 0.78
CA ASN A 61 13.60 3.97 -0.28
C ASN A 61 13.49 2.98 -1.44
N ASP A 62 14.59 2.33 -1.78
CA ASP A 62 14.61 1.36 -2.89
C ASP A 62 13.74 0.15 -2.57
N GLU A 63 13.80 -0.34 -1.34
CA GLU A 63 12.92 -1.44 -0.91
C GLU A 63 11.44 -1.04 -1.01
N LEU A 64 11.09 0.15 -0.53
CA LEU A 64 9.70 0.63 -0.65
C LEU A 64 9.25 0.69 -2.10
N HIS A 65 10.06 1.26 -2.97
CA HIS A 65 9.75 1.35 -4.40
C HIS A 65 9.54 -0.03 -5.01
N GLU A 66 10.41 -0.98 -4.69
CA GLU A 66 10.32 -2.36 -5.16
C GLU A 66 9.02 -3.02 -4.70
N LEU A 67 8.66 -2.87 -3.42
CA LEU A 67 7.42 -3.44 -2.89
C LEU A 67 6.19 -2.82 -3.52
N LEU A 68 6.15 -1.50 -3.67
CA LEU A 68 5.01 -0.80 -4.27
C LEU A 68 4.85 -1.16 -5.75
N SER A 69 5.96 -1.16 -6.50
CA SER A 69 5.90 -1.50 -7.93
C SER A 69 5.59 -2.98 -8.19
N GLY A 70 5.74 -3.84 -7.20
CA GLY A 70 5.33 -5.24 -7.26
C GLY A 70 3.86 -5.50 -6.98
N LEU A 71 3.11 -4.49 -6.52
CA LEU A 71 1.68 -4.65 -6.29
C LEU A 71 0.94 -4.95 -7.60
N PRO A 72 0.11 -6.01 -7.67
CA PRO A 72 -0.68 -6.29 -8.87
C PRO A 72 -1.53 -5.13 -9.37
N LEU A 73 -2.04 -4.30 -8.45
CA LEU A 73 -2.83 -3.11 -8.80
C LEU A 73 -1.98 -1.87 -9.10
N PHE A 74 -0.65 -1.97 -9.02
CA PHE A 74 0.23 -0.80 -9.20
C PHE A 74 -0.06 0.00 -10.49
N PRO A 75 -0.29 -0.64 -11.67
CA PRO A 75 -0.58 0.12 -12.90
C PRO A 75 -1.87 0.94 -12.84
N TYR A 76 -2.75 0.66 -11.89
CA TYR A 76 -4.05 1.29 -11.73
C TYR A 76 -4.11 2.19 -10.51
N MET A 77 -2.96 2.50 -9.89
CA MET A 77 -2.88 3.30 -8.68
C MET A 77 -2.27 4.66 -8.92
N ASP A 78 -2.81 5.66 -8.23
CA ASP A 78 -2.09 6.89 -7.91
C ASP A 78 -1.54 6.72 -6.50
N ILE A 79 -0.23 6.83 -6.35
CA ILE A 79 0.46 6.60 -5.07
C ILE A 79 1.14 7.88 -4.61
N ARG A 80 0.94 8.23 -3.34
CA ARG A 80 1.62 9.34 -2.69
C ARG A 80 2.35 8.83 -1.46
N VAL A 81 3.64 9.13 -1.38
CA VAL A 81 4.52 8.66 -0.31
C VAL A 81 5.03 9.85 0.50
N MET A 82 4.94 9.72 1.83
CA MET A 82 5.58 10.65 2.75
C MET A 82 6.51 9.87 3.68
N PRO A 83 7.81 10.17 3.69
CA PRO A 83 8.70 9.59 4.68
C PRO A 83 8.41 10.19 6.06
N LEU A 84 8.46 9.36 7.10
CA LEU A 84 8.15 9.76 8.46
C LEU A 84 9.38 9.67 9.35
N ALA A 85 9.53 10.65 10.22
CA ALA A 85 10.54 10.63 11.27
C ALA A 85 9.85 10.64 12.63
N THR A 86 10.59 10.23 13.66
CA THR A 86 10.07 10.33 15.03
C THR A 86 9.94 11.80 15.41
N HIS A 87 8.75 12.18 15.88
CA HIS A 87 8.52 13.53 16.35
C HIS A 87 9.26 13.75 17.69
N PRO A 88 9.92 14.91 17.89
CA PRO A 88 10.64 15.16 19.15
C PRO A 88 9.75 15.11 20.41
N SER A 89 8.46 15.38 20.26
CA SER A 89 7.50 15.34 21.39
C SER A 89 6.81 13.99 21.56
N LYS A 90 7.21 12.97 20.80
CA LYS A 90 6.62 11.64 20.95
C LYS A 90 6.91 11.11 22.36
N VAL A 91 5.86 10.66 23.03
CA VAL A 91 6.00 10.03 24.35
C VAL A 91 6.68 8.68 24.19
N VAL A 92 7.71 8.45 25.00
CA VAL A 92 8.42 7.17 25.08
C VAL A 92 8.14 6.58 26.45
N GLU A 93 7.49 5.40 26.48
CA GLU A 93 7.13 4.69 27.71
C GLU A 93 7.73 3.30 27.75
#